data_3b9b139903b5261ce8c0d811c1f1c312
#
_entry.id   3b9b139903b5261ce8c0d811c1f1c312
#
_cell.length_a   1.000
_cell.length_b   1.000
_cell.length_c   1.000
_cell.angle_alpha   90.00
_cell.angle_beta   90.00
_cell.angle_gamma   90.00
#
_symmetry.space_group_name_H-M   'P 1'
#
loop_
_entity.id
_entity.type
_entity.pdbx_description
1 polymer ?
#
loop_
_entity_poly.entity_id
_entity_poly.type
_entity_poly.pdbx_seq_one_letter_code
_entity_poly.pdbx_strand_id
1 'polypeptide(L)'
;MIIWIDGTNGIGKSHVASKLEELLSNRNAEYVESDIYWMELLQNDFGKALKGFEPYYNKYCLEIIRTVLEEKIQKHNKMPIVSMSLVDKKCQEELLDYFEKKSVPMLHIILEAEKETIISRIENDPIRDKNTQNQQKSKVDWQMRYLKTEYPDAVRINTENKSLDEIVNEIMTLL
;
A
#
# COMPACT_ATOMS: atom_id res chain seq x y z
N MET A 1 6.20 -13.09 7.98
CA MET A 1 6.69 -11.72 7.66
C MET A 1 5.69 -11.07 6.73
N ILE A 2 5.45 -9.75 6.86
CA ILE A 2 4.67 -8.93 5.93
C ILE A 2 5.63 -7.98 5.21
N ILE A 3 5.49 -7.84 3.89
CA ILE A 3 6.15 -6.77 3.12
C ILE A 3 5.10 -5.71 2.83
N TRP A 4 5.31 -4.49 3.34
CA TRP A 4 4.38 -3.39 3.14
C TRP A 4 4.95 -2.37 2.16
N ILE A 5 4.33 -2.26 0.99
CA ILE A 5 4.70 -1.28 -0.04
C ILE A 5 3.80 -0.07 0.10
N ASP A 6 4.36 0.99 0.63
CA ASP A 6 3.71 2.26 0.92
C ASP A 6 4.18 3.37 -0.04
N GLY A 7 3.55 4.51 0.02
CA GLY A 7 3.88 5.67 -0.81
C GLY A 7 2.63 6.41 -1.26
N THR A 8 2.82 7.52 -1.94
CA THR A 8 1.72 8.36 -2.43
C THR A 8 0.87 7.67 -3.50
N ASN A 9 -0.28 8.22 -3.80
CA ASN A 9 -1.02 7.84 -5.00
C ASN A 9 -0.15 8.06 -6.24
N GLY A 10 -0.25 7.16 -7.22
CA GLY A 10 0.50 7.26 -8.48
C GLY A 10 1.98 6.87 -8.42
N ILE A 11 2.53 6.52 -7.25
CA ILE A 11 3.96 6.18 -7.10
C ILE A 11 4.33 4.81 -7.71
N GLY A 12 3.35 3.89 -7.92
CA GLY A 12 3.59 2.58 -8.53
C GLY A 12 3.56 1.39 -7.56
N LYS A 13 2.99 1.53 -6.36
CA LYS A 13 2.91 0.48 -5.34
C LYS A 13 2.43 -0.87 -5.85
N SER A 14 1.29 -0.89 -6.55
CA SER A 14 0.66 -2.12 -7.04
C SER A 14 1.54 -2.83 -8.08
N HIS A 15 2.23 -2.09 -8.95
CA HIS A 15 3.17 -2.69 -9.90
C HIS A 15 4.36 -3.34 -9.21
N VAL A 16 4.92 -2.66 -8.19
CA VAL A 16 6.03 -3.19 -7.40
C VAL A 16 5.60 -4.42 -6.62
N ALA A 17 4.44 -4.38 -5.96
CA ALA A 17 3.92 -5.49 -5.18
C ALA A 17 3.63 -6.73 -6.05
N SER A 18 2.99 -6.55 -7.21
CA SER A 18 2.72 -7.63 -8.17
C SER A 18 4.01 -8.27 -8.70
N LYS A 19 5.01 -7.45 -9.01
CA LYS A 19 6.30 -7.95 -9.49
C LYS A 19 7.09 -8.70 -8.42
N LEU A 20 7.01 -8.25 -7.16
CA LEU A 20 7.60 -8.96 -6.02
C LEU A 20 6.93 -10.31 -5.78
N GLU A 21 5.60 -10.40 -5.93
CA GLU A 21 4.88 -11.68 -5.82
C GLU A 21 5.42 -12.71 -6.83
N GLU A 22 5.60 -12.31 -8.09
CA GLU A 22 6.18 -13.19 -9.12
C GLU A 22 7.54 -13.73 -8.70
N LEU A 23 8.45 -12.84 -8.27
CA LEU A 23 9.83 -13.20 -7.91
C LEU A 23 9.93 -13.98 -6.59
N LEU A 24 9.00 -13.77 -5.68
CA LEU A 24 8.97 -14.44 -4.38
C LEU A 24 7.97 -15.61 -4.31
N SER A 25 7.50 -16.09 -5.46
CA SER A 25 6.55 -17.21 -5.52
C SER A 25 7.06 -18.48 -4.83
N ASN A 26 8.38 -18.73 -4.88
CA ASN A 26 9.03 -19.84 -4.17
C ASN A 26 9.12 -19.65 -2.64
N ARG A 27 8.85 -18.46 -2.13
CA ARG A 27 8.77 -18.13 -0.69
C ARG A 27 7.33 -18.02 -0.19
N ASN A 28 6.35 -18.55 -0.91
CA ASN A 28 4.92 -18.45 -0.61
C ASN A 28 4.43 -16.99 -0.50
N ALA A 29 5.03 -16.06 -1.23
CA ALA A 29 4.56 -14.68 -1.27
C ALA A 29 3.17 -14.61 -1.93
N GLU A 30 2.34 -13.67 -1.46
CA GLU A 30 1.01 -13.42 -2.01
C GLU A 30 0.68 -11.94 -1.94
N TYR A 31 0.37 -11.36 -3.09
CA TYR A 31 0.00 -9.96 -3.18
C TYR A 31 -1.40 -9.70 -2.60
N VAL A 32 -1.50 -8.63 -1.82
CA VAL A 32 -2.73 -8.16 -1.19
C VAL A 32 -2.97 -6.71 -1.61
N GLU A 33 -3.88 -6.51 -2.56
CA GLU A 33 -4.32 -5.18 -2.99
C GLU A 33 -5.42 -4.68 -2.04
N SER A 34 -5.11 -3.67 -1.24
CA SER A 34 -6.03 -3.15 -0.22
C SER A 34 -7.32 -2.55 -0.80
N ASP A 35 -7.24 -1.96 -1.99
CA ASP A 35 -8.38 -1.31 -2.62
C ASP A 35 -9.50 -2.30 -3.01
N ILE A 36 -9.17 -3.58 -3.24
CA ILE A 36 -10.17 -4.62 -3.54
C ILE A 36 -11.13 -4.77 -2.36
N TYR A 37 -10.63 -4.85 -1.14
CA TYR A 37 -11.47 -5.02 0.06
C TYR A 37 -12.36 -3.81 0.33
N TRP A 38 -11.87 -2.60 0.01
CA TRP A 38 -12.69 -1.41 0.06
C TRP A 38 -13.81 -1.44 -0.98
N MET A 39 -13.50 -1.83 -2.21
CA MET A 39 -14.49 -1.94 -3.28
C MET A 39 -15.55 -3.01 -2.98
N GLU A 40 -15.17 -4.16 -2.44
CA GLU A 40 -16.09 -5.20 -2.01
C GLU A 40 -17.00 -4.73 -0.87
N LEU A 41 -16.43 -4.02 0.11
CA LEU A 41 -17.20 -3.44 1.22
C LEU A 41 -18.27 -2.48 0.69
N LEU A 42 -17.97 -1.63 -0.29
CA LEU A 42 -18.89 -0.67 -0.88
C LEU A 42 -20.03 -1.33 -1.70
N GLN A 43 -19.90 -2.57 -2.12
CA GLN A 43 -20.92 -3.25 -2.92
C GLN A 43 -22.08 -3.76 -2.09
N ASN A 44 -21.91 -3.99 -0.79
CA ASN A 44 -22.99 -4.42 0.09
C ASN A 44 -23.81 -3.23 0.64
N ASP A 45 -24.98 -3.50 1.22
CA ASP A 45 -25.88 -2.44 1.70
C ASP A 45 -25.30 -1.63 2.86
N PHE A 46 -24.49 -2.26 3.70
CA PHE A 46 -23.74 -1.58 4.75
C PHE A 46 -22.69 -0.65 4.16
N GLY A 47 -21.95 -1.12 3.16
CA GLY A 47 -20.94 -0.33 2.47
C GLY A 47 -21.52 0.87 1.72
N LYS A 48 -22.74 0.78 1.19
CA LYS A 48 -23.42 1.93 0.57
C LYS A 48 -23.62 3.09 1.55
N ALA A 49 -23.85 2.79 2.83
CA ALA A 49 -23.92 3.81 3.88
C ALA A 49 -22.56 4.47 4.19
N LEU A 50 -21.47 3.83 3.80
CA LEU A 50 -20.09 4.33 3.96
C LEU A 50 -19.60 5.11 2.74
N LYS A 51 -20.43 5.25 1.72
CA LYS A 51 -20.09 5.97 0.48
C LYS A 51 -19.68 7.42 0.80
N GLY A 52 -18.51 7.81 0.33
CA GLY A 52 -17.92 9.13 0.60
C GLY A 52 -16.90 9.16 1.72
N PHE A 53 -16.73 8.07 2.46
CA PHE A 53 -15.61 7.91 3.39
C PHE A 53 -14.38 7.38 2.67
N GLU A 54 -13.22 7.92 3.00
CA GLU A 54 -11.95 7.38 2.51
C GLU A 54 -11.65 6.05 3.22
N PRO A 55 -11.05 5.05 2.52
CA PRO A 55 -10.77 3.74 3.10
C PRO A 55 -9.88 3.80 4.35
N TYR A 56 -8.93 4.72 4.38
CA TYR A 56 -7.98 4.88 5.50
C TYR A 56 -8.65 5.29 6.82
N TYR A 57 -9.81 5.97 6.77
CA TYR A 57 -10.57 6.39 7.95
C TYR A 57 -11.59 5.35 8.38
N ASN A 58 -11.78 4.32 7.57
CA ASN A 58 -12.83 3.34 7.80
C ASN A 58 -12.31 2.15 8.58
N LYS A 59 -12.63 2.11 9.88
CA LYS A 59 -12.20 1.01 10.76
C LYS A 59 -12.61 -0.38 10.26
N TYR A 60 -13.74 -0.51 9.57
CA TYR A 60 -14.21 -1.80 9.05
C TYR A 60 -13.34 -2.29 7.91
N CYS A 61 -12.91 -1.38 7.04
CA CYS A 61 -11.96 -1.71 5.98
C CYS A 61 -10.62 -2.16 6.57
N LEU A 62 -10.10 -1.44 7.56
CA LEU A 62 -8.84 -1.80 8.23
C LEU A 62 -8.95 -3.15 8.95
N GLU A 63 -10.09 -3.43 9.60
CA GLU A 63 -10.36 -4.72 10.25
C GLU A 63 -10.43 -5.88 9.23
N ILE A 64 -11.05 -5.68 8.07
CA ILE A 64 -11.07 -6.67 7.00
C ILE A 64 -9.64 -6.96 6.52
N ILE A 65 -8.87 -5.92 6.20
CA ILE A 65 -7.47 -6.08 5.76
C ILE A 65 -6.66 -6.84 6.82
N ARG A 66 -6.77 -6.45 8.09
CA ARG A 66 -6.10 -7.12 9.19
C ARG A 66 -6.47 -8.61 9.27
N THR A 67 -7.77 -8.93 9.20
CA THR A 67 -8.26 -10.31 9.25
C THR A 67 -7.73 -11.14 8.08
N VAL A 68 -7.73 -10.57 6.88
CA VAL A 68 -7.19 -11.23 5.68
C VAL A 68 -5.70 -11.53 5.85
N LEU A 69 -4.93 -10.56 6.35
CA LEU A 69 -3.49 -10.76 6.57
C LEU A 69 -3.20 -11.82 7.63
N GLU A 70 -3.98 -11.83 8.75
CA GLU A 70 -3.86 -12.88 9.76
C GLU A 70 -4.16 -14.27 9.18
N GLU A 71 -5.23 -14.40 8.42
CA GLU A 71 -5.61 -15.65 7.80
C GLU A 71 -4.53 -16.17 6.84
N LYS A 72 -4.01 -15.30 5.98
CA LYS A 72 -2.92 -15.65 5.07
C LYS A 72 -1.67 -16.14 5.82
N ILE A 73 -1.28 -15.47 6.89
CA ILE A 73 -0.10 -15.82 7.68
C ILE A 73 -0.35 -17.12 8.46
N GLN A 74 -1.45 -17.21 9.21
CA GLN A 74 -1.66 -18.27 10.18
C GLN A 74 -2.20 -19.56 9.56
N LYS A 75 -3.15 -19.46 8.62
CA LYS A 75 -3.80 -20.64 8.03
C LYS A 75 -3.11 -21.11 6.76
N HIS A 76 -2.56 -20.20 5.97
CA HIS A 76 -2.03 -20.50 4.65
C HIS A 76 -0.50 -20.44 4.58
N ASN A 77 0.17 -20.08 5.67
CA ASN A 77 1.63 -19.91 5.73
C ASN A 77 2.18 -19.04 4.59
N LYS A 78 1.44 -17.97 4.27
CA LYS A 78 1.81 -17.02 3.23
C LYS A 78 2.66 -15.89 3.77
N MET A 79 3.42 -15.27 2.87
CA MET A 79 4.11 -14.01 3.10
C MET A 79 3.36 -12.90 2.35
N PRO A 80 2.47 -12.14 3.01
CA PRO A 80 1.72 -11.08 2.34
C PRO A 80 2.63 -9.97 1.86
N ILE A 81 2.39 -9.51 0.62
CA ILE A 81 2.96 -8.28 0.06
C ILE A 81 1.78 -7.31 -0.10
N VAL A 82 1.72 -6.30 0.74
CA VAL A 82 0.58 -5.37 0.80
C VAL A 82 0.90 -4.09 0.07
N SER A 83 0.05 -3.64 -0.85
CA SER A 83 0.11 -2.29 -1.39
C SER A 83 -1.00 -1.44 -0.77
N MET A 84 -0.61 -0.45 0.02
CA MET A 84 -1.54 0.48 0.66
C MET A 84 -0.81 1.75 1.09
N SER A 85 -1.44 2.90 0.93
CA SER A 85 -0.93 4.16 1.51
C SER A 85 -1.34 4.27 2.97
N LEU A 86 -0.36 4.28 3.88
CA LEU A 86 -0.57 4.38 5.32
C LEU A 86 -0.56 5.87 5.76
N VAL A 87 -1.52 6.63 5.29
CA VAL A 87 -1.56 8.09 5.44
C VAL A 87 -2.57 8.57 6.49
N ASP A 88 -2.87 7.73 7.45
CA ASP A 88 -3.70 8.06 8.61
C ASP A 88 -3.20 7.31 9.84
N LYS A 89 -3.29 7.96 11.00
CA LYS A 89 -2.87 7.37 12.26
C LYS A 89 -3.58 6.06 12.59
N LYS A 90 -4.83 5.91 12.17
CA LYS A 90 -5.59 4.65 12.34
C LYS A 90 -4.98 3.51 11.54
N CYS A 91 -4.43 3.79 10.37
CA CYS A 91 -3.73 2.75 9.59
C CYS A 91 -2.53 2.23 10.37
N GLN A 92 -1.75 3.12 11.00
CA GLN A 92 -0.66 2.73 11.86
C GLN A 92 -1.16 1.88 13.03
N GLU A 93 -2.10 2.40 13.84
CA GLU A 93 -2.61 1.75 15.04
C GLU A 93 -3.27 0.39 14.76
N GLU A 94 -4.10 0.31 13.72
CA GLU A 94 -4.91 -0.88 13.40
C GLU A 94 -4.18 -1.93 12.57
N LEU A 95 -3.09 -1.55 11.92
CA LEU A 95 -2.32 -2.45 11.06
C LEU A 95 -0.88 -2.62 11.56
N LEU A 96 -0.04 -1.58 11.50
CA LEU A 96 1.38 -1.74 11.83
C LEU A 96 1.57 -2.12 13.30
N ASP A 97 1.06 -1.32 14.23
CA ASP A 97 1.21 -1.56 15.67
C ASP A 97 0.53 -2.87 16.09
N TYR A 98 -0.57 -3.23 15.41
CA TYR A 98 -1.25 -4.49 15.67
C TYR A 98 -0.38 -5.71 15.37
N PHE A 99 0.26 -5.75 14.21
CA PHE A 99 1.14 -6.87 13.84
C PHE A 99 2.46 -6.84 14.61
N GLU A 100 2.98 -5.66 14.94
CA GLU A 100 4.15 -5.50 15.80
C GLU A 100 3.90 -6.10 17.20
N LYS A 101 2.76 -5.79 17.84
CA LYS A 101 2.36 -6.37 19.13
C LYS A 101 2.23 -7.89 19.08
N LYS A 102 1.96 -8.47 17.94
CA LYS A 102 1.93 -9.91 17.70
C LYS A 102 3.28 -10.50 17.32
N SER A 103 4.33 -9.69 17.34
CA SER A 103 5.70 -10.09 16.94
C SER A 103 5.76 -10.66 15.50
N VAL A 104 4.90 -10.20 14.61
CA VAL A 104 4.96 -10.55 13.19
C VAL A 104 6.02 -9.67 12.53
N PRO A 105 7.10 -10.25 11.99
CA PRO A 105 8.13 -9.46 11.30
C PRO A 105 7.52 -8.69 10.13
N MET A 106 7.91 -7.43 9.98
CA MET A 106 7.40 -6.57 8.93
C MET A 106 8.53 -5.77 8.28
N LEU A 107 8.52 -5.72 6.96
CA LEU A 107 9.37 -4.83 6.16
C LEU A 107 8.48 -3.72 5.60
N HIS A 108 8.56 -2.53 6.18
CA HIS A 108 7.84 -1.35 5.71
C HIS A 108 8.70 -0.56 4.74
N ILE A 109 8.27 -0.48 3.48
CA ILE A 109 8.96 0.19 2.38
C ILE A 109 8.10 1.35 1.90
N ILE A 110 8.66 2.54 1.86
CA ILE A 110 8.04 3.73 1.27
C ILE A 110 8.71 4.02 -0.07
N LEU A 111 7.92 3.95 -1.14
CA LEU A 111 8.37 4.38 -2.46
C LEU A 111 8.32 5.90 -2.55
N GLU A 112 9.38 6.51 -3.07
CA GLU A 112 9.52 7.96 -3.21
C GLU A 112 9.89 8.35 -4.65
N ALA A 113 9.47 9.54 -5.06
CA ALA A 113 9.90 10.23 -6.27
C ALA A 113 9.66 11.73 -6.09
N GLU A 114 10.18 12.53 -7.02
CA GLU A 114 9.85 13.96 -7.05
C GLU A 114 8.35 14.16 -7.32
N LYS A 115 7.79 15.24 -6.77
CA LYS A 115 6.36 15.56 -6.88
C LYS A 115 5.90 15.62 -8.33
N GLU A 116 6.70 16.24 -9.18
CA GLU A 116 6.43 16.43 -10.60
C GLU A 116 6.32 15.08 -11.33
N THR A 117 7.19 14.15 -10.98
CA THR A 117 7.16 12.78 -11.52
C THR A 117 5.91 12.03 -11.07
N ILE A 118 5.51 12.14 -9.80
CA ILE A 118 4.29 11.53 -9.29
C ILE A 118 3.06 12.09 -10.01
N ILE A 119 2.98 13.42 -10.14
CA ILE A 119 1.88 14.08 -10.86
C ILE A 119 1.82 13.61 -12.32
N SER A 120 2.96 13.57 -13.01
CA SER A 120 3.04 13.07 -14.38
C SER A 120 2.55 11.64 -14.51
N ARG A 121 2.92 10.76 -13.58
CA ARG A 121 2.45 9.35 -13.56
C ARG A 121 0.93 9.28 -13.37
N ILE A 122 0.35 10.10 -12.49
CA ILE A 122 -1.11 10.17 -12.29
C ILE A 122 -1.82 10.65 -13.56
N GLU A 123 -1.30 11.69 -14.22
CA GLU A 123 -1.90 12.27 -15.42
C GLU A 123 -1.86 11.35 -16.64
N ASN A 124 -0.83 10.52 -16.72
CA ASN A 124 -0.63 9.55 -17.80
C ASN A 124 -1.22 8.17 -17.49
N ASP A 125 -1.90 7.99 -16.36
CA ASP A 125 -2.57 6.72 -16.04
C ASP A 125 -3.84 6.56 -16.90
N PRO A 126 -3.86 5.60 -17.85
CA PRO A 126 -4.97 5.44 -18.79
C PRO A 126 -6.22 4.80 -18.15
N ILE A 127 -6.08 4.23 -16.95
CA ILE A 127 -7.16 3.51 -16.27
C ILE A 127 -8.08 4.47 -15.52
N ARG A 128 -7.51 5.60 -15.03
CA ARG A 128 -8.23 6.55 -14.18
C ARG A 128 -8.83 7.70 -14.98
N ASP A 129 -10.09 8.01 -14.70
CA ASP A 129 -10.74 9.19 -15.26
C ASP A 129 -10.12 10.50 -14.71
N LYS A 130 -10.40 11.61 -15.38
CA LYS A 130 -9.85 12.92 -15.03
C LYS A 130 -10.25 13.40 -13.63
N ASN A 131 -11.43 13.04 -13.14
CA ASN A 131 -11.87 13.42 -11.82
C ASN A 131 -11.04 12.70 -10.74
N THR A 132 -10.87 11.40 -10.89
CA THR A 132 -10.00 10.58 -10.02
C THR A 132 -8.55 11.08 -10.05
N GLN A 133 -8.00 11.39 -11.24
CA GLN A 133 -6.66 11.95 -11.38
C GLN A 133 -6.52 13.26 -10.60
N ASN A 134 -7.49 14.17 -10.71
CA ASN A 134 -7.46 15.47 -10.01
C ASN A 134 -7.53 15.29 -8.48
N GLN A 135 -8.39 14.39 -7.99
CA GLN A 135 -8.47 14.06 -6.58
C GLN A 135 -7.15 13.50 -6.05
N GLN A 136 -6.51 12.60 -6.79
CA GLN A 136 -5.22 12.03 -6.39
C GLN A 136 -4.11 13.08 -6.37
N LYS A 137 -4.02 13.92 -7.40
CA LYS A 137 -3.03 15.02 -7.46
C LYS A 137 -3.14 15.96 -6.27
N SER A 138 -4.36 16.30 -5.86
CA SER A 138 -4.58 17.20 -4.71
C SER A 138 -4.06 16.63 -3.38
N LYS A 139 -3.88 15.32 -3.29
CA LYS A 139 -3.42 14.63 -2.08
C LYS A 139 -1.89 14.45 -2.02
N VAL A 140 -1.17 14.57 -3.13
CA VAL A 140 0.27 14.22 -3.21
C VAL A 140 1.09 14.95 -2.16
N ASP A 141 0.97 16.28 -2.06
CA ASP A 141 1.79 17.09 -1.14
C ASP A 141 1.65 16.69 0.33
N TRP A 142 0.43 16.48 0.78
CA TRP A 142 0.23 16.14 2.17
C TRP A 142 0.60 14.67 2.45
N GLN A 143 0.37 13.76 1.50
CA GLN A 143 0.81 12.37 1.62
C GLN A 143 2.34 12.27 1.71
N MET A 144 3.06 12.98 0.85
CA MET A 144 4.53 13.02 0.91
C MET A 144 5.02 13.52 2.29
N ARG A 145 4.44 14.61 2.80
CA ARG A 145 4.80 15.13 4.11
C ARG A 145 4.46 14.16 5.24
N TYR A 146 3.25 13.58 5.21
CA TYR A 146 2.80 12.62 6.21
C TYR A 146 3.75 11.43 6.30
N LEU A 147 4.00 10.76 5.17
CA LEU A 147 4.86 9.59 5.12
C LEU A 147 6.30 9.89 5.57
N LYS A 148 6.80 11.09 5.29
CA LYS A 148 8.12 11.51 5.73
C LYS A 148 8.20 11.73 7.24
N THR A 149 7.14 12.26 7.85
CA THR A 149 7.12 12.64 9.26
C THR A 149 6.76 11.46 10.17
N GLU A 150 5.74 10.68 9.78
CA GLU A 150 5.17 9.65 10.66
C GLU A 150 5.94 8.32 10.63
N TYR A 151 6.70 8.06 9.56
CA TYR A 151 7.45 6.81 9.42
C TYR A 151 8.96 7.05 9.20
N PRO A 152 9.68 7.59 10.19
CA PRO A 152 11.11 7.89 10.04
C PRO A 152 11.99 6.66 9.84
N ASP A 153 11.57 5.50 10.39
CA ASP A 153 12.33 4.25 10.38
C ASP A 153 11.98 3.33 9.19
N ALA A 154 11.01 3.72 8.35
CA ALA A 154 10.67 2.95 7.16
C ALA A 154 11.80 2.98 6.12
N VAL A 155 12.01 1.87 5.45
CA VAL A 155 12.96 1.81 4.33
C VAL A 155 12.45 2.65 3.17
N ARG A 156 13.29 3.53 2.63
CA ARG A 156 12.91 4.42 1.54
C ARG A 156 13.59 4.00 0.24
N ILE A 157 12.78 3.80 -0.79
CA ILE A 157 13.23 3.43 -2.13
C ILE A 157 12.87 4.56 -3.09
N ASN A 158 13.88 5.24 -3.59
CA ASN A 158 13.70 6.25 -4.63
C ASN A 158 13.40 5.55 -5.96
N THR A 159 12.29 5.93 -6.59
CA THR A 159 11.83 5.39 -7.88
C THR A 159 12.09 6.33 -9.05
N GLU A 160 12.79 7.46 -8.81
CA GLU A 160 13.10 8.45 -9.83
C GLU A 160 14.06 7.86 -10.86
N ASN A 161 13.70 7.95 -12.14
CA ASN A 161 14.49 7.45 -13.27
C ASN A 161 14.88 5.95 -13.18
N LYS A 162 14.15 5.16 -12.40
CA LYS A 162 14.35 3.71 -12.29
C LYS A 162 13.25 2.92 -13.01
N SER A 163 13.64 1.85 -13.65
CA SER A 163 12.71 0.82 -14.14
C SER A 163 12.11 0.03 -12.97
N LEU A 164 11.01 -0.66 -13.23
CA LEU A 164 10.37 -1.54 -12.25
C LEU A 164 11.34 -2.63 -11.75
N ASP A 165 12.13 -3.21 -12.65
CA ASP A 165 13.10 -4.25 -12.31
C ASP A 165 14.22 -3.72 -11.39
N GLU A 166 14.72 -2.50 -11.61
CA GLU A 166 15.71 -1.88 -10.73
C GLU A 166 15.13 -1.66 -9.32
N ILE A 167 13.90 -1.15 -9.22
CA ILE A 167 13.22 -0.92 -7.93
C ILE A 167 13.04 -2.25 -7.17
N VAL A 168 12.54 -3.26 -7.87
CA VAL A 168 12.27 -4.57 -7.26
C VAL A 168 13.57 -5.28 -6.86
N ASN A 169 14.62 -5.20 -7.68
CA ASN A 169 15.92 -5.75 -7.34
C ASN A 169 16.51 -5.10 -6.08
N GLU A 170 16.35 -3.78 -5.92
CA GLU A 170 16.76 -3.09 -4.68
C GLU A 170 16.00 -3.62 -3.46
N ILE A 171 14.68 -3.82 -3.57
CA ILE A 171 13.87 -4.42 -2.50
C ILE A 171 14.33 -5.86 -2.19
N MET A 172 14.64 -6.65 -3.20
CA MET A 172 15.11 -8.04 -3.02
C MET A 172 16.41 -8.14 -2.22
N THR A 173 17.23 -7.10 -2.21
CA THR A 173 18.46 -7.07 -1.37
C THR A 173 18.17 -6.92 0.13
N LEU A 174 16.95 -6.55 0.50
CA LEU A 174 16.51 -6.35 1.89
C LEU A 174 15.88 -7.62 2.50
N LEU A 175 15.66 -8.65 1.69
CA LEU A 175 14.96 -9.90 2.03
C LEU A 175 15.93 -11.08 2.19
#